data_c347e863f693194acff4e24b096a6dc0
#
_entry.id   c347e863f693194acff4e24b096a6dc0
#
_cell.length_a   1.000
_cell.length_b   1.000
_cell.length_c   1.000
_cell.angle_alpha   90.00
_cell.angle_beta   90.00
_cell.angle_gamma   90.00
#
_symmetry.space_group_name_H-M   'P 1'
#
loop_
_entity.id
_entity.type
_entity.pdbx_description
1 polymer ?
#
loop_
_entity_poly.entity_id
_entity_poly.type
_entity_poly.pdbx_seq_one_letter_code
_entity_poly.pdbx_strand_id
1 'polypeptide(L)'
;IDDLLQAREKLVTIEDDYWKKVKLEELDLVIRSVLGLYLEVVADEETKVTGEKLRISVEAINRSDVKVSLNSIEFPELNEKAAITQPLANNQSFRKNLEFTLPELTNSQPYWLREEGTVGMYKVDDQALIGLAQNPDLLNAKFNLTINEKPFTYSSSVVYKENDRVDGEVYRPFVITPPVFVNIAESVLVFADNSTKEVNVVVKAGTNNVSGKVSLDLPSGWKSSPESFDYNLKGKQEEARFKFQV
;
A
#
# COMPACT_ATOMS: atom_id res chain seq x y z
N ILE A 1 28.69 19.01 2.05
CA ILE A 1 27.63 18.55 2.98
C ILE A 1 27.53 19.49 4.20
N ASP A 2 28.63 19.99 4.74
CA ASP A 2 28.65 20.77 6.00
C ASP A 2 27.83 22.07 5.88
N ASP A 3 27.91 22.77 4.76
CA ASP A 3 27.10 23.98 4.49
C ASP A 3 25.60 23.68 4.48
N LEU A 4 25.20 22.53 3.94
CA LEU A 4 23.80 22.08 3.94
C LEU A 4 23.33 21.76 5.35
N LEU A 5 24.16 21.12 6.16
CA LEU A 5 23.86 20.83 7.55
C LEU A 5 23.74 22.11 8.38
N GLN A 6 24.60 23.10 8.16
CA GLN A 6 24.50 24.42 8.78
C GLN A 6 23.24 25.19 8.34
N ALA A 7 22.90 25.13 7.04
CA ALA A 7 21.67 25.72 6.53
C ALA A 7 20.44 25.10 7.22
N ARG A 8 20.43 23.75 7.40
CA ARG A 8 19.37 23.04 8.10
C ARG A 8 19.21 23.54 9.55
N GLU A 9 20.29 23.71 10.27
CA GLU A 9 20.25 24.25 11.65
C GLU A 9 19.60 25.63 11.71
N LYS A 10 19.88 26.50 10.73
CA LYS A 10 19.23 27.81 10.63
C LYS A 10 17.74 27.67 10.30
N LEU A 11 17.34 26.74 9.42
CA LEU A 11 15.93 26.52 9.10
C LEU A 11 15.11 26.05 10.30
N VAL A 12 15.69 25.24 11.19
CA VAL A 12 15.03 24.79 12.43
C VAL A 12 14.63 25.96 13.33
N THR A 13 15.35 27.08 13.29
CA THR A 13 15.08 28.28 14.12
C THR A 13 14.02 29.21 13.54
N ILE A 14 13.50 28.96 12.34
CA ILE A 14 12.43 29.78 11.75
C ILE A 14 11.16 29.66 12.60
N GLU A 15 10.53 30.79 12.90
CA GLU A 15 9.31 30.84 13.73
C GLU A 15 8.05 30.42 12.96
N ASP A 16 8.00 30.66 11.65
CA ASP A 16 6.89 30.25 10.78
C ASP A 16 6.90 28.74 10.55
N ASP A 17 5.99 28.02 11.21
CA ASP A 17 5.94 26.56 11.17
C ASP A 17 5.64 25.99 9.78
N TYR A 18 4.87 26.69 8.94
CA TYR A 18 4.58 26.26 7.58
C TYR A 18 5.86 26.30 6.72
N TRP A 19 6.52 27.46 6.65
CA TRP A 19 7.74 27.60 5.86
C TRP A 19 8.90 26.79 6.42
N LYS A 20 9.01 26.69 7.74
CA LYS A 20 9.99 25.79 8.39
C LYS A 20 9.82 24.35 7.87
N LYS A 21 8.60 23.81 7.94
CA LYS A 21 8.31 22.45 7.48
C LYS A 21 8.67 22.28 6.02
N VAL A 22 8.14 23.13 5.13
CA VAL A 22 8.37 23.04 3.69
C VAL A 22 9.86 23.09 3.35
N LYS A 23 10.59 24.06 3.92
CA LYS A 23 12.02 24.25 3.61
C LYS A 23 12.92 23.17 4.22
N LEU A 24 12.56 22.61 5.38
CA LEU A 24 13.28 21.46 5.93
C LEU A 24 13.07 20.21 5.08
N GLU A 25 11.85 19.93 4.65
CA GLU A 25 11.56 18.79 3.76
C GLU A 25 12.35 18.91 2.44
N GLU A 26 12.34 20.09 1.79
CA GLU A 26 13.10 20.35 0.57
C GLU A 26 14.61 20.16 0.78
N LEU A 27 15.17 20.73 1.86
CA LEU A 27 16.60 20.63 2.15
C LEU A 27 17.01 19.21 2.54
N ASP A 28 16.19 18.50 3.29
CA ASP A 28 16.45 17.10 3.67
C ASP A 28 16.48 16.19 2.44
N LEU A 29 15.64 16.46 1.41
CA LEU A 29 15.72 15.76 0.11
C LEU A 29 17.02 16.08 -0.64
N VAL A 30 17.47 17.33 -0.63
CA VAL A 30 18.77 17.71 -1.22
C VAL A 30 19.91 17.00 -0.50
N ILE A 31 19.91 16.97 0.83
CA ILE A 31 20.92 16.28 1.64
C ILE A 31 20.94 14.80 1.31
N ARG A 32 19.76 14.14 1.24
CA ARG A 32 19.62 12.75 0.83
C ARG A 32 20.24 12.48 -0.54
N SER A 33 19.98 13.37 -1.50
CA SER A 33 20.50 13.27 -2.88
C SER A 33 22.01 13.46 -2.94
N VAL A 34 22.58 14.43 -2.23
CA VAL A 34 24.03 14.67 -2.17
C VAL A 34 24.77 13.50 -1.53
N LEU A 35 24.17 12.84 -0.55
CA LEU A 35 24.72 11.62 0.06
C LEU A 35 24.57 10.38 -0.85
N GLY A 36 23.78 10.46 -1.92
CA GLY A 36 23.36 9.29 -2.68
C GLY A 36 22.70 8.23 -1.80
N LEU A 37 21.98 8.66 -0.76
CA LEU A 37 21.37 7.79 0.24
C LEU A 37 20.16 7.06 -0.38
N TYR A 38 20.33 5.76 -0.58
CA TYR A 38 19.29 4.87 -1.08
C TYR A 38 18.61 4.17 0.09
N LEU A 39 17.29 4.28 0.16
CA LEU A 39 16.45 3.67 1.19
C LEU A 39 15.26 3.03 0.48
N GLU A 40 15.13 1.72 0.58
CA GLU A 40 14.09 0.95 -0.09
C GLU A 40 13.43 -0.03 0.89
N VAL A 41 12.12 -0.24 0.71
CA VAL A 41 11.34 -1.20 1.47
C VAL A 41 10.40 -1.94 0.52
N VAL A 42 10.62 -3.25 0.38
CA VAL A 42 9.92 -4.10 -0.58
C VAL A 42 9.14 -5.18 0.16
N ALA A 43 7.84 -5.27 -0.12
CA ALA A 43 6.98 -6.35 0.33
C ALA A 43 7.20 -7.64 -0.48
N ASP A 44 7.00 -8.79 0.14
CA ASP A 44 7.12 -10.11 -0.50
C ASP A 44 6.03 -10.38 -1.54
N GLU A 45 4.88 -9.72 -1.42
CA GLU A 45 3.75 -9.82 -2.36
C GLU A 45 3.13 -8.45 -2.60
N GLU A 46 2.51 -8.27 -3.76
CA GLU A 46 1.80 -7.05 -4.13
C GLU A 46 0.56 -6.80 -3.24
N THR A 47 -0.12 -7.90 -2.88
CA THR A 47 -1.39 -7.85 -2.14
C THR A 47 -1.37 -8.74 -0.92
N LYS A 48 -1.96 -8.26 0.18
CA LYS A 48 -2.21 -9.04 1.40
C LYS A 48 -3.62 -8.78 1.93
N VAL A 49 -4.10 -9.70 2.75
CA VAL A 49 -5.33 -9.54 3.53
C VAL A 49 -4.95 -9.21 4.98
N THR A 50 -5.80 -8.45 5.69
CA THR A 50 -5.60 -8.17 7.12
C THR A 50 -5.48 -9.48 7.92
N GLY A 51 -4.58 -9.50 8.91
CA GLY A 51 -4.25 -10.70 9.69
C GLY A 51 -3.19 -11.61 9.05
N GLU A 52 -2.85 -11.43 7.77
CA GLU A 52 -1.76 -12.18 7.13
C GLU A 52 -0.38 -11.67 7.58
N LYS A 53 0.63 -12.52 7.39
CA LYS A 53 2.02 -12.18 7.60
C LYS A 53 2.55 -11.40 6.39
N LEU A 54 3.07 -10.21 6.64
CA LEU A 54 3.78 -9.38 5.69
C LEU A 54 5.28 -9.54 5.93
N ARG A 55 6.01 -10.01 4.93
CA ARG A 55 7.47 -10.01 4.91
C ARG A 55 7.97 -8.82 4.11
N ILE A 56 8.90 -8.10 4.70
CA ILE A 56 9.48 -6.90 4.12
C ILE A 56 10.99 -7.06 4.02
N SER A 57 11.54 -6.78 2.85
CA SER A 57 12.98 -6.61 2.67
C SER A 57 13.32 -5.12 2.71
N VAL A 58 14.22 -4.74 3.61
CA VAL A 58 14.71 -3.37 3.73
C VAL A 58 16.13 -3.30 3.18
N GLU A 59 16.42 -2.28 2.37
CA GLU A 59 17.77 -1.97 1.91
C GLU A 59 18.12 -0.51 2.21
N ALA A 60 19.35 -0.28 2.71
CA ALA A 60 19.89 1.06 2.92
C ALA A 60 21.34 1.10 2.43
N ILE A 61 21.66 2.11 1.61
CA ILE A 61 23.00 2.33 1.06
C ILE A 61 23.35 3.80 1.18
N ASN A 62 24.50 4.10 1.79
CA ASN A 62 25.14 5.41 1.73
C ASN A 62 26.17 5.39 0.58
N ARG A 63 26.06 6.30 -0.39
CA ARG A 63 27.02 6.39 -1.52
C ARG A 63 27.97 7.57 -1.39
N SER A 64 28.29 7.95 -0.14
CA SER A 64 29.22 9.03 0.16
C SER A 64 30.23 8.62 1.25
N ASP A 65 31.27 9.41 1.40
CA ASP A 65 32.23 9.24 2.50
C ASP A 65 31.77 9.88 3.83
N VAL A 66 30.57 10.46 3.83
CA VAL A 66 29.98 11.09 5.02
C VAL A 66 29.58 10.00 6.01
N LYS A 67 29.84 10.23 7.28
CA LYS A 67 29.48 9.32 8.36
C LYS A 67 27.96 9.26 8.53
N VAL A 68 27.38 8.14 8.14
CA VAL A 68 25.94 7.86 8.29
C VAL A 68 25.74 6.60 9.12
N SER A 69 24.80 6.64 10.07
CA SER A 69 24.39 5.47 10.85
C SER A 69 22.87 5.33 10.82
N LEU A 70 22.38 4.12 10.56
CA LEU A 70 20.97 3.76 10.68
C LEU A 70 20.69 3.32 12.12
N ASN A 71 19.81 4.04 12.82
CA ASN A 71 19.52 3.80 14.24
C ASN A 71 18.29 2.91 14.41
N SER A 72 17.22 3.17 13.65
CA SER A 72 16.00 2.36 13.68
C SER A 72 15.19 2.55 12.41
N ILE A 73 14.26 1.63 12.18
CA ILE A 73 13.22 1.76 11.17
C ILE A 73 11.88 1.61 11.89
N GLU A 74 10.97 2.54 11.66
CA GLU A 74 9.63 2.55 12.24
C GLU A 74 8.60 2.38 11.14
N PHE A 75 7.56 1.61 11.43
CA PHE A 75 6.39 1.42 10.58
C PHE A 75 5.17 1.92 11.35
N PRO A 76 4.84 3.22 11.24
CA PRO A 76 3.81 3.84 12.08
C PRO A 76 2.43 3.16 11.93
N GLU A 77 2.06 2.80 10.71
CA GLU A 77 0.76 2.19 10.40
C GLU A 77 0.64 0.75 10.95
N LEU A 78 1.77 0.09 11.25
CA LEU A 78 1.83 -1.22 11.90
C LEU A 78 2.07 -1.11 13.41
N ASN A 79 2.35 0.09 13.92
CA ASN A 79 2.82 0.33 15.30
C ASN A 79 4.06 -0.51 15.67
N GLU A 80 4.98 -0.67 14.70
CA GLU A 80 6.17 -1.50 14.82
C GLU A 80 7.45 -0.69 14.67
N LYS A 81 8.50 -1.13 15.37
CA LYS A 81 9.82 -0.50 15.34
C LYS A 81 10.92 -1.55 15.39
N ALA A 82 11.83 -1.49 14.43
CA ALA A 82 13.05 -2.28 14.43
C ALA A 82 14.25 -1.42 14.87
N ALA A 83 14.80 -1.69 16.03
CA ALA A 83 16.09 -1.11 16.46
C ALA A 83 17.22 -1.77 15.66
N ILE A 84 18.18 -0.98 15.14
CA ILE A 84 19.22 -1.47 14.24
C ILE A 84 20.60 -1.10 14.73
N THR A 85 20.97 0.17 14.79
CA THR A 85 22.30 0.67 15.18
C THR A 85 23.40 0.15 14.24
N GLN A 86 23.31 0.51 12.95
CA GLN A 86 24.21 0.05 11.89
C GLN A 86 24.90 1.24 11.21
N PRO A 87 26.26 1.33 11.26
CA PRO A 87 26.98 2.25 10.38
C PRO A 87 26.78 1.87 8.90
N LEU A 88 26.48 2.86 8.07
CA LEU A 88 26.36 2.70 6.63
C LEU A 88 27.67 3.15 5.95
N ALA A 89 28.58 2.21 5.72
CA ALA A 89 29.82 2.50 5.02
C ALA A 89 29.57 2.82 3.53
N ASN A 90 30.46 3.63 2.94
CA ASN A 90 30.33 4.06 1.55
C ASN A 90 30.17 2.86 0.59
N ASN A 91 29.12 2.89 -0.22
CA ASN A 91 28.73 1.88 -1.21
C ASN A 91 28.56 0.44 -0.66
N GLN A 92 28.32 0.30 0.64
CA GLN A 92 27.98 -1.00 1.24
C GLN A 92 26.48 -1.07 1.50
N SER A 93 25.84 -2.10 0.93
CA SER A 93 24.43 -2.36 1.15
C SER A 93 24.21 -2.98 2.54
N PHE A 94 23.36 -2.35 3.33
CA PHE A 94 22.74 -2.96 4.49
C PHE A 94 21.39 -3.55 4.07
N ARG A 95 21.15 -4.84 4.38
CA ARG A 95 19.88 -5.51 4.11
C ARG A 95 19.35 -6.18 5.37
N LYS A 96 18.04 -6.10 5.57
CA LYS A 96 17.34 -6.76 6.67
C LYS A 96 15.94 -7.20 6.24
N ASN A 97 15.61 -8.45 6.56
CA ASN A 97 14.25 -8.95 6.41
C ASN A 97 13.51 -8.80 7.74
N LEU A 98 12.28 -8.32 7.66
CA LEU A 98 11.36 -8.16 8.79
C LEU A 98 10.07 -8.91 8.47
N GLU A 99 9.38 -9.40 9.48
CA GLU A 99 8.07 -10.04 9.34
C GLU A 99 7.13 -9.43 10.39
N PHE A 100 5.96 -9.00 9.94
CA PHE A 100 4.91 -8.44 10.78
C PHE A 100 3.59 -9.16 10.51
N THR A 101 2.70 -9.20 11.48
CA THR A 101 1.30 -9.55 11.22
C THR A 101 0.55 -8.26 10.93
N LEU A 102 -0.13 -8.20 9.78
CA LEU A 102 -0.91 -7.03 9.41
C LEU A 102 -2.05 -6.80 10.41
N PRO A 103 -2.16 -5.62 11.00
CA PRO A 103 -3.32 -5.27 11.83
C PRO A 103 -4.57 -5.17 10.96
N GLU A 104 -5.71 -4.91 11.57
CA GLU A 104 -6.93 -4.61 10.83
C GLU A 104 -6.76 -3.27 10.13
N LEU A 105 -6.72 -3.31 8.80
CA LEU A 105 -6.57 -2.16 7.92
C LEU A 105 -7.73 -2.11 6.92
N THR A 106 -8.10 -0.92 6.51
CA THR A 106 -9.10 -0.73 5.47
C THR A 106 -8.60 -1.24 4.13
N ASN A 107 -9.45 -1.96 3.40
CA ASN A 107 -9.12 -2.40 2.05
C ASN A 107 -8.73 -1.23 1.16
N SER A 108 -7.68 -1.42 0.38
CA SER A 108 -7.23 -0.43 -0.59
C SER A 108 -8.24 -0.33 -1.72
N GLN A 109 -8.71 0.90 -1.97
CA GLN A 109 -9.54 1.23 -3.14
C GLN A 109 -9.29 2.68 -3.52
N PRO A 110 -9.53 3.08 -4.77
CA PRO A 110 -9.37 4.45 -5.20
C PRO A 110 -10.16 5.40 -4.28
N TYR A 111 -9.54 6.50 -3.84
CA TYR A 111 -10.16 7.42 -2.87
C TYR A 111 -11.48 7.99 -3.37
N TRP A 112 -11.65 8.16 -4.69
CA TRP A 112 -12.88 8.66 -5.32
C TRP A 112 -14.00 7.62 -5.44
N LEU A 113 -13.75 6.35 -5.09
CA LEU A 113 -14.73 5.26 -5.08
C LEU A 113 -15.08 4.79 -3.66
N ARG A 114 -14.57 5.45 -2.61
CA ARG A 114 -14.82 5.08 -1.21
C ARG A 114 -16.26 5.37 -0.78
N GLU A 115 -16.79 6.46 -1.30
CA GLU A 115 -18.15 6.90 -1.01
C GLU A 115 -19.02 6.75 -2.27
N GLU A 116 -20.29 6.46 -2.07
CA GLU A 116 -21.26 6.41 -3.16
C GLU A 116 -21.39 7.80 -3.79
N GLY A 117 -21.12 7.87 -5.08
CA GLY A 117 -21.23 9.10 -5.86
C GLY A 117 -22.65 9.38 -6.32
N THR A 118 -22.84 10.51 -6.98
CA THR A 118 -24.06 10.85 -7.69
C THR A 118 -23.85 10.67 -9.20
N VAL A 119 -24.93 10.87 -9.98
CA VAL A 119 -24.80 10.88 -11.45
C VAL A 119 -23.86 12.02 -11.87
N GLY A 120 -22.68 11.66 -12.35
CA GLY A 120 -21.68 12.60 -12.87
C GLY A 120 -20.71 13.20 -11.85
N MET A 121 -20.78 12.85 -10.54
CA MET A 121 -19.84 13.35 -9.55
C MET A 121 -19.41 12.27 -8.55
N TYR A 122 -18.12 12.22 -8.24
CA TYR A 122 -17.59 11.47 -7.10
C TYR A 122 -17.77 12.28 -5.81
N LYS A 123 -17.95 11.57 -4.70
CA LYS A 123 -17.93 12.16 -3.37
C LYS A 123 -16.57 11.89 -2.74
N VAL A 124 -15.85 12.96 -2.39
CA VAL A 124 -14.54 12.90 -1.71
C VAL A 124 -14.58 13.90 -0.56
N ASP A 125 -14.59 13.40 0.66
CA ASP A 125 -14.68 14.26 1.85
C ASP A 125 -13.36 14.96 2.18
N ASP A 126 -12.21 14.28 1.94
CA ASP A 126 -10.90 14.86 2.15
C ASP A 126 -10.41 15.60 0.88
N GLN A 127 -10.48 16.92 0.92
CA GLN A 127 -10.07 17.76 -0.19
C GLN A 127 -8.57 17.65 -0.54
N ALA A 128 -7.72 17.23 0.39
CA ALA A 128 -6.30 17.03 0.13
C ALA A 128 -6.03 15.86 -0.84
N LEU A 129 -6.99 14.95 -1.01
CA LEU A 129 -6.88 13.85 -1.95
C LEU A 129 -7.28 14.25 -3.37
N ILE A 130 -8.09 15.29 -3.54
CA ILE A 130 -8.62 15.70 -4.85
C ILE A 130 -7.48 16.17 -5.74
N GLY A 131 -7.34 15.51 -6.90
CA GLY A 131 -6.28 15.81 -7.86
C GLY A 131 -5.04 14.91 -7.76
N LEU A 132 -4.96 14.04 -6.75
CA LEU A 132 -3.93 13.01 -6.71
C LEU A 132 -4.22 11.95 -7.80
N ALA A 133 -3.17 11.53 -8.51
CA ALA A 133 -3.28 10.50 -9.54
C ALA A 133 -3.58 9.11 -8.96
N GLN A 134 -3.19 8.87 -7.72
CA GLN A 134 -3.39 7.62 -6.97
C GLN A 134 -3.54 7.92 -5.48
N ASN A 135 -3.94 6.91 -4.72
CA ASN A 135 -3.97 7.03 -3.27
C ASN A 135 -2.56 7.29 -2.70
N PRO A 136 -2.45 7.99 -1.56
CA PRO A 136 -1.23 7.93 -0.76
C PRO A 136 -0.86 6.50 -0.41
N ASP A 137 0.44 6.24 -0.26
CA ASP A 137 0.94 4.91 0.08
C ASP A 137 0.38 4.45 1.44
N LEU A 138 -0.05 3.18 1.47
CA LEU A 138 -0.72 2.62 2.65
C LEU A 138 0.23 2.45 3.83
N LEU A 139 1.44 1.97 3.56
CA LEU A 139 2.46 1.71 4.57
C LEU A 139 3.74 2.49 4.25
N ASN A 140 4.31 3.12 5.27
CA ASN A 140 5.56 3.85 5.17
C ASN A 140 6.56 3.36 6.22
N ALA A 141 7.82 3.30 5.81
CA ALA A 141 8.93 3.07 6.71
C ALA A 141 9.66 4.38 6.99
N LYS A 142 9.81 4.75 8.25
CA LYS A 142 10.62 5.89 8.70
C LYS A 142 12.00 5.41 9.12
N PHE A 143 12.99 5.79 8.34
CA PHE A 143 14.40 5.51 8.62
C PHE A 143 14.95 6.61 9.52
N ASN A 144 15.23 6.29 10.76
CA ASN A 144 15.88 7.20 11.70
C ASN A 144 17.39 7.03 11.60
N LEU A 145 18.05 8.07 11.16
CA LEU A 145 19.48 8.08 10.84
C LEU A 145 20.22 9.14 11.67
N THR A 146 21.52 8.95 11.79
CA THR A 146 22.45 10.00 12.25
C THR A 146 23.42 10.28 11.10
N ILE A 147 23.49 11.54 10.66
CA ILE A 147 24.37 12.05 9.61
C ILE A 147 25.30 13.11 10.23
N ASN A 148 26.62 12.87 10.25
CA ASN A 148 27.58 13.73 10.95
C ASN A 148 27.06 14.15 12.34
N GLU A 149 26.64 13.16 13.15
CA GLU A 149 26.15 13.32 14.53
C GLU A 149 24.80 14.04 14.67
N LYS A 150 24.14 14.41 13.56
CA LYS A 150 22.83 15.08 13.55
C LYS A 150 21.73 14.08 13.21
N PRO A 151 20.55 14.17 13.87
CA PRO A 151 19.43 13.27 13.60
C PRO A 151 18.69 13.67 12.32
N PHE A 152 18.33 12.64 11.55
CA PHE A 152 17.49 12.73 10.35
C PHE A 152 16.44 11.62 10.34
N THR A 153 15.31 11.91 9.74
CA THR A 153 14.27 10.89 9.46
C THR A 153 13.84 11.02 8.01
N TYR A 154 13.99 9.92 7.26
CA TYR A 154 13.49 9.83 5.90
C TYR A 154 12.40 8.79 5.82
N SER A 155 11.33 9.10 5.09
CA SER A 155 10.28 8.15 4.78
C SER A 155 10.52 7.47 3.44
N SER A 156 10.17 6.19 3.35
CA SER A 156 10.12 5.41 2.12
C SER A 156 8.87 4.55 2.15
N SER A 157 8.11 4.55 1.06
CA SER A 157 6.91 3.75 0.93
C SER A 157 7.23 2.27 0.86
N VAL A 158 6.37 1.44 1.44
CA VAL A 158 6.43 -0.01 1.23
C VAL A 158 5.83 -0.30 -0.14
N VAL A 159 6.63 -0.87 -1.03
CA VAL A 159 6.25 -1.19 -2.41
C VAL A 159 6.42 -2.67 -2.69
N TYR A 160 5.75 -3.17 -3.72
CA TYR A 160 6.08 -4.45 -4.33
C TYR A 160 7.00 -4.20 -5.52
N LYS A 161 7.99 -5.06 -5.71
CA LYS A 161 8.95 -4.97 -6.80
C LYS A 161 9.09 -6.32 -7.50
N GLU A 162 8.95 -6.31 -8.80
CA GLU A 162 9.23 -7.47 -9.65
C GLU A 162 10.22 -7.13 -10.77
N ASN A 163 10.92 -8.13 -11.26
CA ASN A 163 11.81 -7.99 -12.41
C ASN A 163 11.09 -8.49 -13.65
N ASP A 164 10.62 -7.58 -14.49
CA ASP A 164 10.13 -7.89 -15.82
C ASP A 164 11.30 -8.05 -16.80
N ARG A 165 11.14 -8.94 -17.78
CA ARG A 165 12.21 -9.21 -18.77
C ARG A 165 12.37 -8.10 -19.79
N VAL A 166 11.37 -7.28 -19.99
CA VAL A 166 11.33 -6.19 -20.99
C VAL A 166 11.52 -4.85 -20.29
N ASP A 167 10.75 -4.61 -19.23
CA ASP A 167 10.68 -3.32 -18.54
C ASP A 167 11.68 -3.19 -17.38
N GLY A 168 12.37 -4.29 -17.01
CA GLY A 168 13.32 -4.30 -15.90
C GLY A 168 12.64 -4.33 -14.53
N GLU A 169 13.12 -3.52 -13.58
CA GLU A 169 12.51 -3.41 -12.26
C GLU A 169 11.21 -2.60 -12.33
N VAL A 170 10.09 -3.28 -12.07
CA VAL A 170 8.76 -2.65 -12.02
C VAL A 170 8.31 -2.53 -10.57
N TYR A 171 7.93 -1.32 -10.18
CA TYR A 171 7.43 -1.01 -8.84
C TYR A 171 5.91 -0.84 -8.86
N ARG A 172 5.23 -1.47 -7.89
CA ARG A 172 3.78 -1.36 -7.70
C ARG A 172 3.46 -0.98 -6.25
N PRO A 173 2.38 -0.23 -6.00
CA PRO A 173 1.93 0.03 -4.63
C PRO A 173 1.60 -1.29 -3.93
N PHE A 174 1.97 -1.41 -2.66
CA PHE A 174 1.46 -2.46 -1.79
C PHE A 174 0.01 -2.16 -1.42
N VAL A 175 -0.89 -3.14 -1.53
CA VAL A 175 -2.32 -2.95 -1.29
C VAL A 175 -2.91 -4.02 -0.37
N ILE A 176 -3.91 -3.63 0.43
CA ILE A 176 -4.73 -4.53 1.24
C ILE A 176 -5.99 -4.87 0.46
N THR A 177 -6.27 -6.15 0.33
CA THR A 177 -7.43 -6.68 -0.40
C THR A 177 -8.39 -7.39 0.53
N PRO A 178 -9.68 -7.50 0.18
CA PRO A 178 -10.60 -8.36 0.90
C PRO A 178 -10.21 -9.84 0.73
N PRO A 179 -10.60 -10.71 1.67
CA PRO A 179 -10.31 -12.14 1.56
C PRO A 179 -11.04 -12.82 0.39
N VAL A 180 -12.12 -12.21 -0.10
CA VAL A 180 -12.93 -12.70 -1.22
C VAL A 180 -13.41 -11.54 -2.06
N PHE A 181 -13.30 -11.70 -3.38
CA PHE A 181 -13.92 -10.83 -4.37
C PHE A 181 -15.13 -11.53 -4.96
N VAL A 182 -16.24 -10.81 -5.12
CA VAL A 182 -17.45 -11.30 -5.76
C VAL A 182 -17.84 -10.34 -6.88
N ASN A 183 -17.98 -10.87 -8.08
CA ASN A 183 -18.33 -10.08 -9.25
C ASN A 183 -19.46 -10.76 -10.04
N ILE A 184 -20.41 -9.98 -10.53
CA ILE A 184 -21.37 -10.41 -11.54
C ILE A 184 -20.70 -10.22 -12.89
N ALA A 185 -20.68 -11.28 -13.72
CA ALA A 185 -19.96 -11.27 -15.00
C ALA A 185 -20.60 -10.30 -16.01
N GLU A 186 -21.92 -10.17 -15.95
CA GLU A 186 -22.69 -9.28 -16.83
C GLU A 186 -22.87 -7.91 -16.18
N SER A 187 -22.50 -6.84 -16.88
CA SER A 187 -22.67 -5.46 -16.40
C SER A 187 -24.13 -5.02 -16.36
N VAL A 188 -24.98 -5.57 -17.22
CA VAL A 188 -26.40 -5.24 -17.33
C VAL A 188 -27.19 -6.48 -17.73
N LEU A 189 -28.29 -6.72 -17.04
CA LEU A 189 -29.27 -7.74 -17.36
C LEU A 189 -30.62 -7.09 -17.65
N VAL A 190 -31.17 -7.31 -18.83
CA VAL A 190 -32.47 -6.75 -19.23
C VAL A 190 -33.53 -7.84 -19.15
N PHE A 191 -34.54 -7.67 -18.29
CA PHE A 191 -35.70 -8.54 -18.17
C PHE A 191 -36.86 -7.91 -18.94
N ALA A 192 -37.09 -8.38 -20.16
CA ALA A 192 -38.19 -7.88 -21.03
C ALA A 192 -39.54 -8.52 -20.71
N ASP A 193 -39.51 -9.67 -20.04
CA ASP A 193 -40.68 -10.46 -19.67
C ASP A 193 -40.40 -11.24 -18.35
N ASN A 194 -41.31 -12.11 -17.97
CA ASN A 194 -41.20 -12.93 -16.76
C ASN A 194 -40.37 -14.23 -16.96
N SER A 195 -39.62 -14.35 -18.04
CA SER A 195 -38.73 -15.48 -18.24
C SER A 195 -37.52 -15.42 -17.34
N THR A 196 -37.14 -16.54 -16.77
CA THR A 196 -35.93 -16.64 -15.95
C THR A 196 -34.68 -16.38 -16.78
N LYS A 197 -33.70 -15.70 -16.20
CA LYS A 197 -32.37 -15.45 -16.80
C LYS A 197 -31.26 -15.97 -15.94
N GLU A 198 -30.19 -16.40 -16.57
CA GLU A 198 -28.97 -16.83 -15.90
C GLU A 198 -28.14 -15.61 -15.53
N VAL A 199 -27.77 -15.54 -14.24
CA VAL A 199 -26.83 -14.56 -13.68
C VAL A 199 -25.56 -15.29 -13.29
N ASN A 200 -24.44 -14.95 -13.92
CA ASN A 200 -23.16 -15.56 -13.65
C ASN A 200 -22.38 -14.77 -12.59
N VAL A 201 -22.08 -15.42 -11.48
CA VAL A 201 -21.30 -14.85 -10.39
C VAL A 201 -19.93 -15.51 -10.32
N VAL A 202 -18.88 -14.72 -10.28
CA VAL A 202 -17.50 -15.16 -10.09
C VAL A 202 -17.05 -14.81 -8.68
N VAL A 203 -16.65 -15.83 -7.93
CA VAL A 203 -16.04 -15.69 -6.60
C VAL A 203 -14.56 -15.99 -6.74
N LYS A 204 -13.70 -15.04 -6.33
CA LYS A 204 -12.24 -15.14 -6.43
C LYS A 204 -11.61 -14.99 -5.05
N ALA A 205 -10.68 -15.88 -4.73
CA ALA A 205 -9.95 -15.85 -3.48
C ALA A 205 -8.89 -14.71 -3.44
N GLY A 206 -8.96 -13.86 -2.42
CA GLY A 206 -7.92 -12.88 -2.10
C GLY A 206 -6.81 -13.45 -1.21
N THR A 207 -7.09 -14.57 -0.51
CA THR A 207 -6.14 -15.29 0.35
C THR A 207 -6.29 -16.80 0.17
N ASN A 208 -5.40 -17.58 0.81
CA ASN A 208 -5.49 -19.04 0.77
C ASN A 208 -6.57 -19.59 1.73
N ASN A 209 -7.16 -20.73 1.37
CA ASN A 209 -8.11 -21.48 2.20
C ASN A 209 -9.31 -20.65 2.67
N VAL A 210 -10.01 -20.03 1.75
CA VAL A 210 -11.22 -19.26 2.02
C VAL A 210 -12.47 -20.02 1.62
N SER A 211 -13.49 -20.02 2.48
CA SER A 211 -14.76 -20.69 2.24
C SER A 211 -15.92 -19.83 2.76
N GLY A 212 -17.09 -20.03 2.18
CA GLY A 212 -18.29 -19.29 2.57
C GLY A 212 -19.49 -19.63 1.69
N LYS A 213 -20.46 -18.73 1.71
CA LYS A 213 -21.66 -18.81 0.85
C LYS A 213 -21.76 -17.54 0.00
N VAL A 214 -22.18 -17.72 -1.24
CA VAL A 214 -22.52 -16.63 -2.16
C VAL A 214 -24.02 -16.69 -2.47
N SER A 215 -24.68 -15.54 -2.41
CA SER A 215 -26.10 -15.35 -2.75
C SER A 215 -26.27 -14.03 -3.46
N LEU A 216 -27.42 -13.88 -4.15
CA LEU A 216 -27.79 -12.62 -4.77
C LEU A 216 -28.68 -11.81 -3.80
N ASP A 217 -28.37 -10.54 -3.63
CA ASP A 217 -29.28 -9.58 -3.01
C ASP A 217 -30.22 -9.03 -4.09
N LEU A 218 -31.50 -9.43 -3.99
CA LEU A 218 -32.49 -9.18 -5.04
C LEU A 218 -33.56 -8.19 -4.55
N PRO A 219 -34.12 -7.37 -5.46
CA PRO A 219 -35.24 -6.51 -5.14
C PRO A 219 -36.45 -7.32 -4.65
N SER A 220 -37.35 -6.65 -3.91
CA SER A 220 -38.59 -7.26 -3.41
C SER A 220 -39.42 -7.89 -4.55
N GLY A 221 -39.82 -9.12 -4.35
CA GLY A 221 -40.61 -9.91 -5.32
C GLY A 221 -39.77 -10.74 -6.29
N TRP A 222 -38.45 -10.55 -6.33
CA TRP A 222 -37.55 -11.37 -7.14
C TRP A 222 -37.05 -12.58 -6.35
N LYS A 223 -36.69 -13.64 -7.04
CA LYS A 223 -36.18 -14.88 -6.44
C LYS A 223 -35.03 -15.42 -7.28
N SER A 224 -34.07 -16.06 -6.62
CA SER A 224 -33.04 -16.84 -7.32
C SER A 224 -33.18 -18.33 -7.05
N SER A 225 -32.80 -19.12 -8.00
CA SER A 225 -32.67 -20.58 -7.85
C SER A 225 -31.30 -21.04 -8.37
N PRO A 226 -30.48 -21.66 -7.50
CA PRO A 226 -30.67 -21.83 -6.06
C PRO A 226 -30.58 -20.49 -5.32
N GLU A 227 -30.95 -20.44 -4.02
CA GLU A 227 -30.84 -19.23 -3.20
C GLU A 227 -29.38 -18.86 -2.88
N SER A 228 -28.50 -19.88 -2.75
CA SER A 228 -27.07 -19.67 -2.49
C SER A 228 -26.25 -20.86 -2.96
N PHE A 229 -24.95 -20.64 -3.10
CA PHE A 229 -23.94 -21.67 -3.32
C PHE A 229 -22.88 -21.62 -2.21
N ASP A 230 -22.41 -22.78 -1.78
CA ASP A 230 -21.21 -22.89 -0.96
C ASP A 230 -19.96 -22.85 -1.85
N TYR A 231 -18.92 -22.14 -1.42
CA TYR A 231 -17.62 -22.16 -2.08
C TYR A 231 -16.51 -22.53 -1.10
N ASN A 232 -15.44 -23.14 -1.64
CA ASN A 232 -14.24 -23.50 -0.88
C ASN A 232 -13.04 -23.39 -1.84
N LEU A 233 -12.30 -22.29 -1.73
CA LEU A 233 -11.15 -21.97 -2.56
C LEU A 233 -9.86 -22.19 -1.76
N LYS A 234 -8.94 -22.98 -2.31
CA LYS A 234 -7.72 -23.41 -1.61
C LYS A 234 -6.56 -22.45 -1.80
N GLY A 235 -6.46 -21.89 -2.99
CA GLY A 235 -5.36 -21.01 -3.40
C GLY A 235 -5.77 -19.57 -3.58
N LYS A 236 -4.87 -18.65 -3.23
CA LYS A 236 -4.99 -17.24 -3.60
C LYS A 236 -5.13 -17.13 -5.11
N GLN A 237 -6.02 -16.25 -5.59
CA GLN A 237 -6.40 -16.05 -7.00
C GLN A 237 -7.23 -17.19 -7.61
N GLU A 238 -7.54 -18.26 -6.90
CA GLU A 238 -8.45 -19.31 -7.36
C GLU A 238 -9.85 -18.73 -7.57
N GLU A 239 -10.54 -19.15 -8.64
CA GLU A 239 -11.87 -18.69 -9.00
C GLU A 239 -12.87 -19.83 -9.03
N ALA A 240 -14.08 -19.56 -8.54
CA ALA A 240 -15.26 -20.41 -8.74
C ALA A 240 -16.38 -19.59 -9.41
N ARG A 241 -17.13 -20.25 -10.30
CA ARG A 241 -18.23 -19.64 -11.06
C ARG A 241 -19.53 -20.28 -10.70
N PHE A 242 -20.54 -19.49 -10.42
CA PHE A 242 -21.86 -19.91 -10.00
C PHE A 242 -22.91 -19.32 -10.93
N LYS A 243 -23.96 -20.10 -11.21
CA LYS A 243 -25.06 -19.73 -12.09
C LYS A 243 -26.35 -19.69 -11.30
N PHE A 244 -26.91 -18.52 -11.16
CA PHE A 244 -28.21 -18.33 -10.56
C PHE A 244 -29.27 -18.13 -11.66
N GLN A 245 -30.45 -18.74 -11.47
CA GLN A 245 -31.63 -18.42 -12.28
C GLN A 245 -32.47 -17.40 -11.53
N VAL A 246 -32.71 -16.25 -12.12
CA VAL A 246 -33.46 -15.14 -11.52
C VAL A 246 -34.71 -14.83 -12.30
#